data_a301e87c6fa625f09e1ee64eef11b4ab
#
_entry.id   a301e87c6fa625f09e1ee64eef11b4ab
#
_cell.length_a   1.000
_cell.length_b   1.000
_cell.length_c   1.000
_cell.angle_alpha   90.00
_cell.angle_beta   90.00
_cell.angle_gamma   90.00
#
_symmetry.space_group_name_H-M   'P 1'
#
loop_
_entity.id
_entity.type
_entity.pdbx_description
1 polymer ?
#
loop_
_entity_poly.entity_id
_entity_poly.type
_entity_poly.pdbx_seq_one_letter_code
_entity_poly.pdbx_strand_id
1 'polypeptide(L)' 'MYNRFNLEEEIQKVWNTEEDLDTILYRIMDAPEASSEDEITSMLIGLKEIHKSRCLKLWDVSETMLENKKIVD' A
#
# COMPACT_ATOMS: atom_id res chain seq x y z
N MET A 1 6.87 20.03 6.23
CA MET A 1 5.47 20.27 5.85
C MET A 1 5.11 19.53 4.58
N TYR A 2 3.92 18.96 4.52
CA TYR A 2 3.48 18.21 3.34
C TYR A 2 2.92 19.15 2.29
N ASN A 3 3.14 18.79 1.03
CA ASN A 3 2.59 19.49 -0.11
C ASN A 3 1.87 18.50 -1.04
N ARG A 4 1.35 18.99 -2.15
CA ARG A 4 0.61 18.16 -3.11
C ARG A 4 1.41 16.97 -3.63
N PHE A 5 2.72 17.15 -3.84
CA PHE A 5 3.58 16.05 -4.28
C PHE A 5 3.67 14.95 -3.22
N ASN A 6 3.73 15.33 -1.95
CA ASN A 6 3.74 14.35 -0.87
C ASN A 6 2.44 13.54 -0.86
N LEU A 7 1.31 14.21 -1.08
CA LEU A 7 0.02 13.54 -1.13
C LEU A 7 -0.05 12.56 -2.31
N GLU A 8 0.36 12.98 -3.50
CA GLU A 8 0.37 12.12 -4.68
C GLU A 8 1.29 10.92 -4.49
N GLU A 9 2.43 11.12 -3.86
CA GLU A 9 3.37 10.05 -3.56
C GLU A 9 2.76 9.00 -2.64
N GLU A 10 2.03 9.43 -1.61
CA GLU A 10 1.38 8.50 -0.70
C GLU A 10 0.22 7.77 -1.36
N ILE A 11 -0.51 8.41 -2.25
CA ILE A 11 -1.55 7.76 -3.04
C ILE A 11 -0.94 6.65 -3.91
N GLN A 12 0.20 6.92 -4.57
CA GLN A 12 0.87 5.92 -5.38
C GLN A 12 1.34 4.73 -4.56
N LYS A 13 1.80 4.97 -3.35
CA LYS A 13 2.21 3.89 -2.44
C LYS A 13 1.04 2.98 -2.10
N VAL A 14 -0.15 3.55 -1.90
CA VAL A 14 -1.35 2.76 -1.67
C VAL A 14 -1.68 1.91 -2.91
N TRP A 15 -1.51 2.46 -4.11
CA TRP A 15 -1.74 1.72 -5.35
C TRP A 15 -0.78 0.54 -5.53
N ASN A 16 0.38 0.58 -4.90
CA ASN A 16 1.34 -0.53 -4.97
C ASN A 16 0.79 -1.84 -4.42
N THR A 17 -0.26 -1.77 -3.62
CA THR A 17 -0.92 -2.97 -3.11
C THR A 17 -1.41 -3.86 -4.25
N GLU A 18 -1.86 -3.28 -5.36
CA GLU A 18 -2.30 -4.05 -6.52
C GLU A 18 -1.14 -4.87 -7.11
N GLU A 19 0.03 -4.27 -7.24
CA GLU A 19 1.23 -4.98 -7.73
C GLU A 19 1.65 -6.07 -6.76
N ASP A 20 1.56 -5.80 -5.47
CA ASP A 20 1.88 -6.80 -4.45
C ASP A 20 0.93 -8.00 -4.54
N LEU A 21 -0.35 -7.74 -4.79
CA LEU A 21 -1.32 -8.81 -5.00
C LEU A 21 -1.02 -9.61 -6.26
N ASP A 22 -0.59 -8.95 -7.33
CA ASP A 22 -0.17 -9.65 -8.54
C ASP A 22 0.99 -10.60 -8.27
N THR A 23 1.94 -10.18 -7.45
CA THR A 23 3.07 -11.03 -7.05
C THR A 23 2.59 -12.25 -6.27
N ILE A 24 1.65 -12.06 -5.37
CA ILE A 24 1.09 -13.16 -4.59
C ILE A 24 0.32 -14.11 -5.50
N LEU A 25 -0.47 -13.58 -6.43
CA LEU A 25 -1.20 -14.40 -7.40
C LEU A 25 -0.25 -15.22 -8.27
N TYR A 26 0.86 -14.62 -8.69
CA TYR A 26 1.89 -15.35 -9.42
C TYR A 26 2.39 -16.54 -8.60
N ARG A 27 2.67 -16.34 -7.32
CA ARG A 27 3.15 -17.40 -6.44
C ARG A 27 2.14 -18.53 -6.26
N ILE A 28 0.86 -18.19 -6.33
CA ILE A 28 -0.20 -19.19 -6.19
C ILE A 28 -0.42 -19.95 -7.49
N MET A 29 -0.42 -19.27 -8.63
CA MET A 29 -0.91 -19.81 -9.89
C MET A 29 0.18 -20.22 -10.88
N ASP A 30 1.27 -19.48 -10.95
CA ASP A 30 2.23 -19.61 -12.05
C ASP A 30 3.65 -19.96 -11.62
N ALA A 31 4.00 -19.83 -10.33
CA ALA A 31 5.36 -20.10 -9.91
C ALA A 31 5.72 -21.57 -10.09
N PRO A 32 6.99 -21.88 -10.49
CA PRO A 32 7.42 -23.26 -10.67
C PRO A 32 7.32 -24.11 -9.42
N GLU A 33 7.43 -23.50 -8.24
CA GLU A 33 7.29 -24.20 -6.97
C GLU A 33 6.00 -23.76 -6.30
N ALA A 34 5.20 -24.74 -5.87
CA ALA A 34 3.97 -24.46 -5.15
C ALA A 34 4.27 -23.85 -3.79
N SER A 35 3.57 -22.78 -3.46
CA SER A 35 3.63 -22.19 -2.13
C SER A 35 2.68 -22.93 -1.21
N SER A 36 3.07 -23.13 0.04
CA SER A 36 2.19 -23.74 1.04
C SER A 36 1.12 -22.74 1.47
N GLU A 37 0.03 -23.28 2.06
CA GLU A 37 -1.01 -22.41 2.63
C GLU A 37 -0.45 -21.44 3.65
N ASP A 38 0.50 -21.89 4.48
CA ASP A 38 1.11 -21.06 5.50
C ASP A 38 1.92 -19.92 4.87
N GLU A 39 2.64 -20.19 3.79
CA GLU A 39 3.40 -19.16 3.09
C GLU A 39 2.46 -18.12 2.47
N ILE A 40 1.39 -18.56 1.84
CA ILE A 40 0.41 -17.67 1.24
C ILE A 40 -0.27 -16.82 2.32
N THR A 41 -0.67 -17.46 3.41
CA THR A 41 -1.29 -16.75 4.53
C THR A 41 -0.35 -15.70 5.11
N SER A 42 0.93 -16.05 5.28
CA SER A 42 1.94 -15.10 5.77
C SER A 42 2.13 -13.92 4.83
N MET A 43 2.15 -14.16 3.52
CA MET A 43 2.26 -13.09 2.53
C MET A 43 1.06 -12.16 2.60
N LEU A 44 -0.16 -12.70 2.73
CA LEU A 44 -1.38 -11.90 2.81
C LEU A 44 -1.43 -11.09 4.10
N ILE A 45 -1.05 -11.67 5.21
CA ILE A 45 -0.99 -10.96 6.49
C ILE A 45 0.02 -9.81 6.40
N GLY A 46 1.21 -10.09 5.84
CA GLY A 46 2.23 -9.08 5.65
C GLY A 46 1.76 -7.94 4.76
N LEU A 47 1.11 -8.26 3.65
CA LEU A 47 0.56 -7.24 2.76
C LEU A 47 -0.52 -6.42 3.45
N LYS A 48 -1.39 -7.06 4.21
CA LYS A 48 -2.44 -6.37 4.96
C LYS A 48 -1.84 -5.32 5.90
N GLU A 49 -0.79 -5.68 6.63
CA GLU A 49 -0.13 -4.77 7.56
C GLU A 49 0.58 -3.63 6.83
N ILE A 50 1.23 -3.93 5.72
CA ILE A 50 1.88 -2.91 4.90
C ILE A 50 0.84 -1.94 4.34
N HIS A 51 -0.26 -2.47 3.81
CA HIS A 51 -1.34 -1.65 3.26
C HIS A 51 -1.95 -0.75 4.33
N LYS A 52 -2.16 -1.28 5.51
CA LYS A 52 -2.66 -0.50 6.65
C LYS A 52 -1.73 0.68 6.95
N SER A 53 -0.42 0.43 6.99
CA SER A 53 0.57 1.47 7.22
C SER A 53 0.57 2.53 6.13
N ARG A 54 0.43 2.12 4.86
CA ARG A 54 0.32 3.05 3.73
C ARG A 54 -0.92 3.93 3.85
N CYS A 55 -2.04 3.33 4.23
CA CYS A 55 -3.30 4.07 4.41
C CYS A 55 -3.20 5.06 5.57
N LEU A 56 -2.59 4.66 6.68
CA LEU A 56 -2.39 5.53 7.83
C LEU A 56 -1.51 6.73 7.46
N LYS A 57 -0.46 6.50 6.69
CA LYS A 57 0.41 7.58 6.22
C LYS A 57 -0.33 8.52 5.28
N LEU A 58 -1.10 7.99 4.35
CA LEU A 58 -1.91 8.80 3.45
C LEU A 58 -2.92 9.63 4.24
N TRP A 59 -3.57 9.04 5.23
CA TRP A 59 -4.52 9.73 6.10
C TRP A 59 -3.84 10.89 6.83
N ASP A 60 -2.66 10.61 7.41
CA ASP A 60 -1.90 11.62 8.14
C ASP A 60 -1.52 12.81 7.23
N VAL A 61 -1.03 12.52 6.03
CA VAL A 61 -0.68 13.56 5.06
C VAL A 61 -1.91 14.38 4.68
N SER A 62 -3.02 13.71 4.38
CA SER A 62 -4.27 14.37 4.02
C SER A 62 -4.80 15.26 5.14
N GLU A 63 -4.83 14.75 6.37
CA GLU A 63 -5.29 15.50 7.53
C GLU A 63 -4.44 16.74 7.77
N THR A 64 -3.13 16.58 7.72
CA THR A 64 -2.21 17.69 7.94
C THR A 64 -2.39 18.76 6.87
N MET A 65 -2.55 18.36 5.61
CA MET A 65 -2.74 19.30 4.51
C MET A 65 -4.07 20.03 4.61
N LEU A 66 -5.13 19.33 5.01
CA LEU A 66 -6.44 19.95 5.20
C LEU A 66 -6.40 20.99 6.33
N GLU A 67 -5.76 20.64 7.45
CA GLU A 67 -5.58 21.57 8.56
C GLU A 67 -4.86 22.84 8.14
N ASN A 68 -3.85 22.69 7.29
CA ASN A 68 -3.02 23.79 6.82
C ASN A 68 -3.52 24.38 5.50
N LYS A 69 -4.62 23.88 4.97
CA LYS A 69 -5.22 24.33 3.71
C LYS A 69 -4.23 24.25 2.54
N LYS A 70 -3.42 23.20 2.49
CA LYS A 70 -2.41 23.00 1.45
C LYS A 70 -2.89 22.21 0.25
N ILE A 71 -4.03 21.52 0.37
CA ILE A 71 -4.56 20.68 -0.70
C ILE A 71 -5.10 21.49 -1.86
N VAL A 72 -5.50 22.72 -1.63
CA VAL A 72 -6.15 23.55 -2.64
C VAL A 72 -5.23 24.13 -3.70
N ASP A 73 -3.97 23.85 -3.63
CA ASP A 73 -3.01 24.38 -4.62
C ASP A 73 -3.10 23.66 -5.95
#